data_ae5507b791432f6224bc81a32acd0195
#
_entry.id   ae5507b791432f6224bc81a32acd0195
#
_cell.length_a   1.000
_cell.length_b   1.000
_cell.length_c   1.000
_cell.angle_alpha   90.00
_cell.angle_beta   90.00
_cell.angle_gamma   90.00
#
_symmetry.space_group_name_H-M   'P 1'
#
loop_
_entity.id
_entity.type
_entity.pdbx_description
1 polymer ?
#
loop_
_entity_poly.entity_id
_entity_poly.type
_entity_poly.pdbx_seq_one_letter_code
_entity_poly.pdbx_strand_id
1 'polypeptide(L)'
;MSLLFTIIVTFFAGMGAGLGTGFAGMSAAAVITPMLVTFLGMDPYLAVGIALSSDVLASAVSAYTYGKNKNLDIKNGIIMMISVLMFTVIGSYMSSLVPSATMGSFSVFMTFLLGIKFIVRPVMTTKESMQGVSAQKRAIQSVICGVLIGFICGFIGAGGGMMMLLILTSVLGYELKTAVGTSVFIMTFTALTGAVSHFAIGGMPDVTVWVLCIVFTFIWARIAAVFANRASAKTLNRATGVILVILGIVVMGFQFLA
;
A
#
# COMPACT_ATOMS: atom_id res chain seq x y z
N MET A 1 4.02 11.47 -26.95
CA MET A 1 4.76 10.21 -26.69
C MET A 1 4.17 9.08 -27.52
N SER A 2 4.96 8.06 -27.90
CA SER A 2 4.40 6.91 -28.62
C SER A 2 3.54 6.06 -27.67
N LEU A 3 2.43 5.52 -28.16
CA LEU A 3 1.54 4.63 -27.41
C LEU A 3 2.31 3.43 -26.85
N LEU A 4 3.27 2.89 -27.60
CA LEU A 4 4.11 1.78 -27.16
C LEU A 4 4.92 2.12 -25.89
N PHE A 5 5.51 3.32 -25.84
CA PHE A 5 6.26 3.76 -24.67
C PHE A 5 5.34 3.91 -23.43
N THR A 6 4.14 4.48 -23.62
CA THR A 6 3.13 4.57 -22.55
C THR A 6 2.74 3.19 -22.02
N ILE A 7 2.53 2.20 -22.90
CA ILE A 7 2.21 0.82 -22.50
C ILE A 7 3.37 0.21 -21.69
N ILE A 8 4.61 0.39 -22.12
CA ILE A 8 5.78 -0.15 -21.41
C ILE A 8 5.89 0.45 -20.01
N VAL A 9 5.81 1.78 -19.89
CA VAL A 9 5.91 2.46 -18.59
C VAL A 9 4.78 2.04 -17.66
N THR A 10 3.53 2.04 -18.14
CA THR A 10 2.36 1.65 -17.32
C THR A 10 2.38 0.16 -16.96
N PHE A 11 2.93 -0.71 -17.83
CA PHE A 11 3.11 -2.13 -17.52
C PHE A 11 4.07 -2.33 -16.33
N PHE A 12 5.26 -1.72 -16.37
CA PHE A 12 6.23 -1.86 -15.27
C PHE A 12 5.75 -1.15 -14.00
N ALA A 13 5.11 0.00 -14.12
CA ALA A 13 4.50 0.70 -12.99
C ALA A 13 3.42 -0.16 -12.33
N GLY A 14 2.50 -0.71 -13.12
CA GLY A 14 1.43 -1.57 -12.65
C GLY A 14 1.95 -2.91 -12.09
N MET A 15 2.99 -3.49 -12.70
CA MET A 15 3.64 -4.69 -12.19
C MET A 15 4.24 -4.45 -10.80
N GLY A 16 5.07 -3.42 -10.65
CA GLY A 16 5.69 -3.10 -9.37
C GLY A 16 4.66 -2.77 -8.29
N ALA A 17 3.68 -1.94 -8.62
CA ALA A 17 2.60 -1.57 -7.72
C ALA A 17 1.75 -2.79 -7.31
N GLY A 18 1.32 -3.60 -8.29
CA GLY A 18 0.50 -4.78 -8.02
C GLY A 18 1.22 -5.84 -7.18
N LEU A 19 2.50 -6.10 -7.47
CA LEU A 19 3.32 -6.98 -6.64
C LEU A 19 3.45 -6.44 -5.21
N GLY A 20 3.74 -5.14 -5.06
CA GLY A 20 3.82 -4.48 -3.75
C GLY A 20 2.51 -4.56 -2.97
N THR A 21 1.38 -4.28 -3.62
CA THR A 21 0.04 -4.38 -3.00
C THR A 21 -0.28 -5.82 -2.61
N GLY A 22 -0.10 -6.78 -3.51
CA GLY A 22 -0.48 -8.18 -3.28
C GLY A 22 0.37 -8.92 -2.27
N PHE A 23 1.69 -8.64 -2.19
CA PHE A 23 2.61 -9.28 -1.23
C PHE A 23 2.72 -8.54 0.09
N ALA A 24 2.70 -7.22 0.07
CA ALA A 24 3.05 -6.38 1.22
C ALA A 24 1.93 -5.45 1.67
N GLY A 25 0.80 -5.38 0.94
CA GLY A 25 -0.23 -4.38 1.22
C GLY A 25 0.31 -2.95 1.06
N MET A 26 1.23 -2.74 0.13
CA MET A 26 1.80 -1.44 -0.19
C MET A 26 0.87 -0.65 -1.10
N SER A 27 0.76 0.66 -0.90
CA SER A 27 -0.01 1.51 -1.80
C SER A 27 0.62 1.59 -3.19
N ALA A 28 -0.20 1.47 -4.23
CA ALA A 28 0.22 1.61 -5.62
C ALA A 28 0.83 2.99 -5.92
N ALA A 29 0.45 4.01 -5.16
CA ALA A 29 0.97 5.37 -5.31
C ALA A 29 2.49 5.46 -5.09
N ALA A 30 3.06 4.59 -4.28
CA ALA A 30 4.51 4.57 -4.04
C ALA A 30 5.33 4.20 -5.28
N VAL A 31 4.75 3.52 -6.26
CA VAL A 31 5.43 3.08 -7.50
C VAL A 31 4.89 3.80 -8.72
N ILE A 32 3.57 3.85 -8.89
CA ILE A 32 2.95 4.42 -10.09
C ILE A 32 3.26 5.91 -10.20
N THR A 33 3.10 6.67 -9.11
CA THR A 33 3.29 8.12 -9.15
C THR A 33 4.67 8.53 -9.65
N PRO A 34 5.79 8.08 -9.04
CA PRO A 34 7.11 8.47 -9.53
C PRO A 34 7.37 8.00 -10.96
N MET A 35 6.87 6.84 -11.37
CA MET A 35 7.05 6.36 -12.74
C MET A 35 6.31 7.23 -13.77
N LEU A 36 5.06 7.62 -13.50
CA LEU A 36 4.30 8.47 -14.41
C LEU A 36 4.89 9.88 -14.50
N VAL A 37 5.32 10.44 -13.37
CA VAL A 37 5.97 11.76 -13.34
C VAL A 37 7.30 11.74 -14.09
N THR A 38 8.18 10.78 -13.78
CA THR A 38 9.53 10.74 -14.36
C THR A 38 9.52 10.39 -15.85
N PHE A 39 8.77 9.36 -16.26
CA PHE A 39 8.84 8.85 -17.64
C PHE A 39 7.79 9.43 -18.59
N LEU A 40 6.62 9.80 -18.09
CA LEU A 40 5.55 10.36 -18.90
C LEU A 40 5.41 11.89 -18.72
N GLY A 41 6.21 12.52 -17.83
CA GLY A 41 6.13 13.95 -17.57
C GLY A 41 4.76 14.40 -17.08
N MET A 42 4.02 13.50 -16.41
CA MET A 42 2.66 13.81 -15.92
C MET A 42 2.70 14.75 -14.73
N ASP A 43 1.66 15.56 -14.61
CA ASP A 43 1.43 16.36 -13.40
C ASP A 43 1.37 15.43 -12.17
N PRO A 44 2.13 15.71 -11.10
CA PRO A 44 2.21 14.83 -9.93
C PRO A 44 0.86 14.61 -9.25
N TYR A 45 -0.01 15.60 -9.24
CA TYR A 45 -1.32 15.50 -8.60
C TYR A 45 -2.25 14.53 -9.35
N LEU A 46 -2.26 14.59 -10.69
CA LEU A 46 -3.00 13.66 -11.54
C LEU A 46 -2.40 12.24 -11.48
N ALA A 47 -1.07 12.12 -11.44
CA ALA A 47 -0.39 10.85 -11.30
C ALA A 47 -0.76 10.14 -9.98
N VAL A 48 -0.88 10.88 -8.88
CA VAL A 48 -1.38 10.33 -7.60
C VAL A 48 -2.83 9.87 -7.72
N GLY A 49 -3.70 10.63 -8.39
CA GLY A 49 -5.09 10.24 -8.64
C GLY A 49 -5.20 8.92 -9.41
N ILE A 50 -4.41 8.76 -10.48
CA ILE A 50 -4.31 7.50 -11.24
C ILE A 50 -3.83 6.35 -10.35
N ALA A 51 -2.79 6.59 -9.58
CA ALA A 51 -2.21 5.57 -8.71
C ALA A 51 -3.19 5.10 -7.62
N LEU A 52 -3.88 6.03 -6.96
CA LEU A 52 -4.89 5.71 -5.94
C LEU A 52 -6.08 4.96 -6.55
N SER A 53 -6.57 5.37 -7.72
CA SER A 53 -7.66 4.64 -8.38
C SER A 53 -7.27 3.22 -8.82
N SER A 54 -6.02 3.04 -9.23
CA SER A 54 -5.45 1.71 -9.53
C SER A 54 -5.36 0.86 -8.25
N ASP A 55 -5.01 1.49 -7.13
CA ASP A 55 -4.90 0.84 -5.82
C ASP A 55 -6.26 0.34 -5.30
N VAL A 56 -7.37 1.04 -5.60
CA VAL A 56 -8.71 0.59 -5.21
C VAL A 56 -8.99 -0.84 -5.68
N LEU A 57 -8.84 -1.09 -6.98
CA LEU A 57 -9.13 -2.40 -7.56
C LEU A 57 -8.07 -3.45 -7.19
N ALA A 58 -6.80 -3.06 -7.13
CA ALA A 58 -5.70 -3.93 -6.72
C ALA A 58 -5.85 -4.39 -5.26
N SER A 59 -6.17 -3.46 -4.37
CA SER A 59 -6.42 -3.74 -2.96
C SER A 59 -7.70 -4.56 -2.75
N ALA A 60 -8.78 -4.24 -3.49
CA ALA A 60 -10.04 -4.99 -3.42
C ALA A 60 -9.88 -6.45 -3.84
N VAL A 61 -9.21 -6.72 -4.97
CA VAL A 61 -8.97 -8.11 -5.44
C VAL A 61 -8.01 -8.86 -4.52
N SER A 62 -7.04 -8.17 -3.95
CA SER A 62 -6.15 -8.75 -2.95
C SER A 62 -6.91 -9.08 -1.67
N ALA A 63 -7.70 -8.14 -1.12
CA ALA A 63 -8.53 -8.35 0.06
C ALA A 63 -9.52 -9.51 -0.12
N TYR A 64 -10.18 -9.59 -1.27
CA TYR A 64 -11.04 -10.72 -1.62
C TYR A 64 -10.27 -12.04 -1.61
N THR A 65 -9.07 -12.07 -2.21
CA THR A 65 -8.24 -13.28 -2.27
C THR A 65 -7.77 -13.72 -0.89
N TYR A 66 -7.32 -12.78 -0.05
CA TYR A 66 -6.94 -13.07 1.33
C TYR A 66 -8.14 -13.48 2.19
N GLY A 67 -9.30 -12.83 2.02
CA GLY A 67 -10.54 -13.14 2.72
C GLY A 67 -11.04 -14.54 2.41
N LYS A 68 -11.04 -14.95 1.13
CA LYS A 68 -11.40 -16.32 0.70
C LYS A 68 -10.52 -17.39 1.36
N ASN A 69 -9.25 -17.06 1.64
CA ASN A 69 -8.30 -17.95 2.32
C ASN A 69 -8.32 -17.78 3.84
N LYS A 70 -9.30 -17.09 4.42
CA LYS A 70 -9.44 -16.82 5.87
C LYS A 70 -8.22 -16.07 6.46
N ASN A 71 -7.57 -15.25 5.64
CA ASN A 71 -6.42 -14.43 6.00
C ASN A 71 -6.83 -12.92 6.03
N LEU A 72 -7.95 -12.63 6.68
CA LEU A 72 -8.51 -11.28 6.81
C LEU A 72 -9.23 -11.15 8.15
N ASP A 73 -8.86 -10.16 8.94
CA ASP A 73 -9.57 -9.80 10.18
C ASP A 73 -10.51 -8.60 9.87
N ILE A 74 -11.73 -8.92 9.41
CA ILE A 74 -12.72 -7.91 9.03
C ILE A 74 -13.12 -7.05 10.21
N LYS A 75 -13.39 -7.66 11.38
CA LYS A 75 -13.91 -6.93 12.54
C LYS A 75 -12.93 -5.85 13.03
N ASN A 76 -11.71 -6.23 13.31
CA ASN A 76 -10.69 -5.27 13.76
C ASN A 76 -10.21 -4.38 12.61
N GLY A 77 -10.26 -4.88 11.37
CA GLY A 77 -10.01 -4.10 10.15
C GLY A 77 -10.98 -2.92 10.00
N ILE A 78 -12.28 -3.12 10.23
CA ILE A 78 -13.27 -2.03 10.19
C ILE A 78 -13.01 -1.01 11.30
N ILE A 79 -12.75 -1.47 12.54
CA ILE A 79 -12.43 -0.59 13.66
C ILE A 79 -11.20 0.27 13.34
N MET A 80 -10.15 -0.37 12.85
CA MET A 80 -8.92 0.31 12.46
C MET A 80 -9.16 1.27 11.29
N MET A 81 -9.92 0.86 10.27
CA MET A 81 -10.24 1.65 9.09
C MET A 81 -10.94 2.97 9.46
N ILE A 82 -11.94 2.94 10.34
CA ILE A 82 -12.62 4.15 10.80
C ILE A 82 -11.62 5.09 11.47
N SER A 83 -10.77 4.58 12.36
CA SER A 83 -9.74 5.37 13.02
C SER A 83 -8.72 5.93 12.01
N VAL A 84 -8.28 5.12 11.03
CA VAL A 84 -7.36 5.55 9.96
C VAL A 84 -7.97 6.69 9.16
N LEU A 85 -9.21 6.55 8.67
CA LEU A 85 -9.86 7.57 7.85
C LEU A 85 -10.02 8.90 8.60
N MET A 86 -10.46 8.86 9.86
CA MET A 86 -10.62 10.06 10.68
C MET A 86 -9.28 10.79 10.89
N PHE A 87 -8.24 10.06 11.27
CA PHE A 87 -6.95 10.67 11.58
C PHE A 87 -6.11 10.99 10.34
N THR A 88 -6.40 10.39 9.20
CA THR A 88 -5.82 10.81 7.91
C THR A 88 -6.21 12.25 7.56
N VAL A 89 -7.44 12.66 7.83
CA VAL A 89 -7.88 14.05 7.63
C VAL A 89 -7.08 15.00 8.50
N ILE A 90 -6.90 14.66 9.79
CA ILE A 90 -6.10 15.47 10.73
C ILE A 90 -4.65 15.55 10.30
N GLY A 91 -4.04 14.40 9.93
CA GLY A 91 -2.66 14.33 9.44
C GLY A 91 -2.46 15.15 8.16
N SER A 92 -3.39 15.08 7.22
CA SER A 92 -3.34 15.87 5.97
C SER A 92 -3.44 17.37 6.24
N TYR A 93 -4.31 17.78 7.16
CA TYR A 93 -4.38 19.18 7.57
C TYR A 93 -3.06 19.66 8.19
N MET A 94 -2.45 18.87 9.06
CA MET A 94 -1.16 19.23 9.65
C MET A 94 -0.03 19.23 8.62
N SER A 95 -0.08 18.32 7.65
CA SER A 95 0.87 18.28 6.52
C SER A 95 0.84 19.56 5.69
N SER A 96 -0.33 20.16 5.49
CA SER A 96 -0.46 21.41 4.72
C SER A 96 0.23 22.61 5.39
N LEU A 97 0.59 22.50 6.67
CA LEU A 97 1.31 23.53 7.43
C LEU A 97 2.84 23.38 7.36
N VAL A 98 3.35 22.31 6.74
CA VAL A 98 4.79 21.97 6.70
C VAL A 98 5.29 21.92 5.23
N PRO A 99 6.49 22.44 4.92
CA PRO A 99 7.05 22.36 3.56
C PRO A 99 7.18 20.93 3.04
N SER A 100 6.70 20.66 1.83
CA SER A 100 6.48 19.33 1.25
C SER A 100 7.75 18.53 0.89
N ALA A 101 8.93 19.15 0.85
CA ALA A 101 10.17 18.54 0.34
C ALA A 101 10.69 17.32 1.13
N THR A 102 10.28 17.15 2.39
CA THR A 102 10.84 16.12 3.28
C THR A 102 10.04 14.81 3.33
N MET A 103 8.81 14.82 2.83
CA MET A 103 7.83 13.74 3.10
C MET A 103 7.95 12.54 2.16
N GLY A 104 8.23 12.76 0.88
CA GLY A 104 8.33 11.68 -0.11
C GLY A 104 9.48 10.71 0.15
N SER A 105 10.64 11.24 0.52
CA SER A 105 11.86 10.44 0.78
C SER A 105 11.71 9.51 1.97
N PHE A 106 10.98 9.90 3.01
CA PHE A 106 10.77 9.08 4.21
C PHE A 106 9.98 7.79 3.90
N SER A 107 8.93 7.89 3.09
CA SER A 107 8.12 6.73 2.70
C SER A 107 8.94 5.67 1.95
N VAL A 108 9.79 6.11 1.04
CA VAL A 108 10.64 5.22 0.24
C VAL A 108 11.71 4.55 1.10
N PHE A 109 12.34 5.32 1.98
CA PHE A 109 13.32 4.80 2.92
C PHE A 109 12.71 3.75 3.86
N MET A 110 11.50 3.99 4.37
CA MET A 110 10.77 3.02 5.20
C MET A 110 10.40 1.75 4.43
N THR A 111 10.10 1.84 3.13
CA THR A 111 9.88 0.68 2.27
C THR A 111 11.10 -0.23 2.23
N PHE A 112 12.25 0.37 1.98
CA PHE A 112 13.52 -0.33 1.91
C PHE A 112 13.88 -1.01 3.24
N LEU A 113 13.76 -0.27 4.35
CA LEU A 113 14.03 -0.81 5.70
C LEU A 113 13.08 -1.94 6.06
N LEU A 114 11.81 -1.82 5.71
CA LEU A 114 10.82 -2.88 5.96
C LEU A 114 11.13 -4.14 5.15
N GLY A 115 11.58 -3.97 3.90
CA GLY A 115 12.05 -5.09 3.07
C GLY A 115 13.22 -5.83 3.72
N ILE A 116 14.24 -5.11 4.19
CA ILE A 116 15.36 -5.69 4.93
C ILE A 116 14.89 -6.41 6.19
N LYS A 117 13.97 -5.80 6.96
CA LYS A 117 13.41 -6.43 8.17
C LYS A 117 12.79 -7.79 7.88
N PHE A 118 12.01 -7.93 6.80
CA PHE A 118 11.37 -9.20 6.47
C PHE A 118 12.37 -10.29 6.02
N ILE A 119 13.52 -9.89 5.47
CA ILE A 119 14.60 -10.81 5.11
C ILE A 119 15.36 -11.26 6.37
N VAL A 120 15.75 -10.30 7.21
CA VAL A 120 16.65 -10.53 8.37
C VAL A 120 15.87 -11.06 9.58
N ARG A 121 14.67 -10.53 9.83
CA ARG A 121 13.79 -10.90 10.96
C ARG A 121 12.39 -11.24 10.44
N PRO A 122 12.20 -12.43 9.85
CA PRO A 122 10.91 -12.83 9.30
C PRO A 122 9.82 -12.87 10.39
N VAL A 123 8.60 -12.56 9.99
CA VAL A 123 7.42 -12.68 10.85
C VAL A 123 7.01 -14.15 10.88
N MET A 124 7.20 -14.79 12.01
CA MET A 124 6.88 -16.21 12.24
C MET A 124 5.67 -16.40 13.15
N THR A 125 4.91 -15.33 13.40
CA THR A 125 3.64 -15.40 14.16
C THR A 125 2.66 -16.33 13.48
N THR A 126 2.01 -17.21 14.25
CA THR A 126 1.00 -18.14 13.74
C THR A 126 -0.41 -17.64 14.06
N LYS A 127 -1.42 -18.21 13.38
CA LYS A 127 -2.83 -17.88 13.67
C LYS A 127 -3.24 -18.24 15.10
N GLU A 128 -2.69 -19.33 15.63
CA GLU A 128 -2.96 -19.78 16.99
C GLU A 128 -2.46 -18.75 18.02
N SER A 129 -1.26 -18.19 17.80
CA SER A 129 -0.73 -17.15 18.69
C SER A 129 -1.53 -15.85 18.62
N MET A 130 -2.12 -15.53 17.45
CA MET A 130 -3.04 -14.41 17.33
C MET A 130 -4.32 -14.57 18.14
N GLN A 131 -4.85 -15.79 18.24
CA GLN A 131 -6.12 -16.08 18.94
C GLN A 131 -6.01 -15.97 20.48
N GLY A 132 -4.80 -16.02 21.03
CA GLY A 132 -4.55 -15.85 22.47
C GLY A 132 -4.81 -14.43 23.01
N VAL A 133 -5.05 -13.43 22.15
CA VAL A 133 -5.33 -12.04 22.57
C VAL A 133 -6.84 -11.83 22.71
N SER A 134 -7.29 -11.30 23.86
CA SER A 134 -8.71 -11.00 24.07
C SER A 134 -9.26 -10.03 23.04
N ALA A 135 -10.53 -10.22 22.64
CA ALA A 135 -11.18 -9.39 21.60
C ALA A 135 -11.19 -7.90 21.98
N GLN A 136 -11.42 -7.58 23.26
CA GLN A 136 -11.42 -6.20 23.74
C GLN A 136 -10.03 -5.56 23.63
N LYS A 137 -8.97 -6.26 24.04
CA LYS A 137 -7.60 -5.78 23.94
C LYS A 137 -7.23 -5.52 22.48
N ARG A 138 -7.61 -6.42 21.58
CA ARG A 138 -7.36 -6.28 20.15
C ARG A 138 -8.11 -5.09 19.53
N ALA A 139 -9.37 -4.85 19.91
CA ALA A 139 -10.13 -3.71 19.47
C ALA A 139 -9.49 -2.38 19.92
N ILE A 140 -9.08 -2.28 21.18
CA ILE A 140 -8.38 -1.08 21.70
C ILE A 140 -7.06 -0.85 20.95
N GLN A 141 -6.28 -1.90 20.78
CA GLN A 141 -5.02 -1.82 20.00
C GLN A 141 -5.27 -1.39 18.55
N SER A 142 -6.35 -1.89 17.92
CA SER A 142 -6.73 -1.49 16.55
C SER A 142 -7.09 -0.02 16.45
N VAL A 143 -7.80 0.54 17.45
CA VAL A 143 -8.08 1.98 17.50
C VAL A 143 -6.79 2.79 17.64
N ILE A 144 -5.95 2.47 18.64
CA ILE A 144 -4.70 3.21 18.88
C ILE A 144 -3.78 3.16 17.66
N CYS A 145 -3.60 1.96 17.09
CA CYS A 145 -2.77 1.79 15.90
C CYS A 145 -3.39 2.46 14.68
N GLY A 146 -4.72 2.44 14.54
CA GLY A 146 -5.44 3.13 13.47
C GLY A 146 -5.26 4.65 13.55
N VAL A 147 -5.29 5.23 14.75
CA VAL A 147 -4.97 6.66 14.99
C VAL A 147 -3.56 6.99 14.52
N LEU A 148 -2.56 6.20 14.93
CA LEU A 148 -1.15 6.40 14.55
C LEU A 148 -0.95 6.25 13.04
N ILE A 149 -1.51 5.19 12.44
CA ILE A 149 -1.42 4.94 11.00
C ILE A 149 -2.10 6.07 10.23
N GLY A 150 -3.33 6.43 10.61
CA GLY A 150 -4.08 7.48 9.94
C GLY A 150 -3.35 8.81 9.97
N PHE A 151 -2.82 9.19 11.13
CA PHE A 151 -2.02 10.40 11.26
C PHE A 151 -0.78 10.37 10.34
N ILE A 152 -0.01 9.28 10.37
CA ILE A 152 1.19 9.10 9.53
C ILE A 152 0.82 9.09 8.04
N CYS A 153 -0.25 8.38 7.66
CA CYS A 153 -0.74 8.33 6.28
C CYS A 153 -1.16 9.71 5.75
N GLY A 154 -1.90 10.46 6.55
CA GLY A 154 -2.31 11.80 6.19
C GLY A 154 -1.15 12.78 6.16
N PHE A 155 -0.21 12.68 7.09
CA PHE A 155 0.92 13.58 7.21
C PHE A 155 1.98 13.34 6.12
N ILE A 156 2.30 12.06 5.83
CA ILE A 156 3.38 11.68 4.89
C ILE A 156 2.82 11.43 3.47
N GLY A 157 1.52 11.14 3.33
CA GLY A 157 0.91 10.78 2.05
C GLY A 157 1.04 9.29 1.71
N ALA A 158 1.65 8.93 0.59
CA ALA A 158 1.66 7.58 0.00
C ALA A 158 2.25 6.41 0.83
N GLY A 159 2.76 6.67 2.05
CA GLY A 159 3.44 5.65 2.87
C GLY A 159 2.54 4.75 3.73
N GLY A 160 1.22 4.95 3.70
CA GLY A 160 0.31 4.35 4.67
C GLY A 160 0.25 2.83 4.70
N GLY A 161 0.23 2.18 3.56
CA GLY A 161 0.11 0.72 3.47
C GLY A 161 1.26 -0.03 4.13
N MET A 162 2.49 0.44 3.96
CA MET A 162 3.66 -0.21 4.55
C MET A 162 3.78 0.00 6.06
N MET A 163 3.44 1.20 6.54
CA MET A 163 3.37 1.47 7.97
C MET A 163 2.28 0.60 8.62
N MET A 164 1.18 0.38 7.91
CA MET A 164 0.11 -0.52 8.36
C MET A 164 0.62 -1.96 8.51
N LEU A 165 1.33 -2.50 7.50
CA LEU A 165 1.91 -3.82 7.58
C LEU A 165 2.92 -3.95 8.74
N LEU A 166 3.77 -2.94 8.92
CA LEU A 166 4.73 -2.89 10.04
C LEU A 166 4.02 -2.94 11.38
N ILE A 167 3.00 -2.13 11.57
CA ILE A 167 2.23 -2.03 12.82
C ILE A 167 1.45 -3.32 13.07
N LEU A 168 0.74 -3.84 12.07
CA LEU A 168 -0.01 -5.09 12.19
C LEU A 168 0.90 -6.27 12.58
N THR A 169 2.08 -6.36 11.98
CA THR A 169 2.99 -7.49 12.26
C THR A 169 3.82 -7.30 13.52
N SER A 170 4.31 -6.10 13.81
CA SER A 170 5.28 -5.85 14.87
C SER A 170 4.67 -5.39 16.19
N VAL A 171 3.52 -4.69 16.15
CA VAL A 171 2.84 -4.16 17.33
C VAL A 171 1.63 -5.02 17.69
N LEU A 172 0.77 -5.34 16.73
CA LEU A 172 -0.40 -6.18 16.97
C LEU A 172 -0.11 -7.69 16.90
N GLY A 173 1.08 -8.09 16.46
CA GLY A 173 1.50 -9.49 16.40
C GLY A 173 0.69 -10.34 15.41
N TYR A 174 0.20 -9.74 14.32
CA TYR A 174 -0.52 -10.48 13.29
C TYR A 174 0.42 -11.40 12.52
N GLU A 175 -0.11 -12.57 12.14
CA GLU A 175 0.50 -13.41 11.12
C GLU A 175 0.60 -12.61 9.82
N LEU A 176 1.69 -12.79 9.06
CA LEU A 176 1.96 -11.98 7.88
C LEU A 176 0.83 -11.98 6.86
N LYS A 177 0.22 -13.15 6.56
CA LYS A 177 -0.89 -13.24 5.61
C LYS A 177 -2.11 -12.45 6.08
N THR A 178 -2.46 -12.56 7.34
CA THR A 178 -3.59 -11.84 7.93
C THR A 178 -3.31 -10.34 8.02
N ALA A 179 -2.07 -9.94 8.28
CA ALA A 179 -1.65 -8.54 8.26
C ALA A 179 -1.80 -7.93 6.87
N VAL A 180 -1.28 -8.60 5.82
CA VAL A 180 -1.44 -8.13 4.43
C VAL A 180 -2.91 -8.06 4.03
N GLY A 181 -3.69 -9.13 4.28
CA GLY A 181 -5.11 -9.16 3.95
C GLY A 181 -5.90 -8.02 4.62
N THR A 182 -5.64 -7.77 5.91
CA THR A 182 -6.29 -6.68 6.66
C THR A 182 -5.83 -5.30 6.16
N SER A 183 -4.54 -5.15 5.84
CA SER A 183 -3.98 -3.92 5.27
C SER A 183 -4.65 -3.57 3.93
N VAL A 184 -4.68 -4.50 2.97
CA VAL A 184 -5.30 -4.23 1.65
C VAL A 184 -6.81 -4.00 1.75
N PHE A 185 -7.49 -4.62 2.73
CA PHE A 185 -8.90 -4.33 2.99
C PHE A 185 -9.11 -2.87 3.40
N ILE A 186 -8.34 -2.36 4.35
CA ILE A 186 -8.40 -0.97 4.78
C ILE A 186 -8.02 -0.04 3.62
N MET A 187 -6.96 -0.39 2.88
CA MET A 187 -6.48 0.40 1.73
C MET A 187 -7.51 0.54 0.62
N THR A 188 -8.36 -0.45 0.40
CA THR A 188 -9.44 -0.33 -0.60
C THR A 188 -10.29 0.93 -0.36
N PHE A 189 -10.64 1.21 0.87
CA PHE A 189 -11.49 2.37 1.23
C PHE A 189 -10.69 3.67 1.32
N THR A 190 -9.47 3.63 1.86
CA THR A 190 -8.62 4.83 1.92
C THR A 190 -8.18 5.28 0.53
N ALA A 191 -7.84 4.35 -0.37
CA ALA A 191 -7.51 4.66 -1.74
C ALA A 191 -8.72 5.19 -2.54
N LEU A 192 -9.93 4.64 -2.31
CA LEU A 192 -11.16 5.14 -2.93
C LEU A 192 -11.43 6.59 -2.54
N THR A 193 -11.34 6.89 -1.25
CA THR A 193 -11.53 8.27 -0.74
C THR A 193 -10.49 9.21 -1.35
N GLY A 194 -9.23 8.79 -1.41
CA GLY A 194 -8.16 9.57 -2.01
C GLY A 194 -8.36 9.79 -3.52
N ALA A 195 -8.69 8.74 -4.28
CA ALA A 195 -8.91 8.83 -5.72
C ALA A 195 -10.06 9.78 -6.07
N VAL A 196 -11.21 9.65 -5.37
CA VAL A 196 -12.36 10.54 -5.56
C VAL A 196 -11.99 11.99 -5.26
N SER A 197 -11.25 12.25 -4.18
CA SER A 197 -10.79 13.60 -3.83
C SER A 197 -9.86 14.19 -4.90
N HIS A 198 -8.90 13.40 -5.39
CA HIS A 198 -7.96 13.85 -6.42
C HIS A 198 -8.65 14.19 -7.74
N PHE A 199 -9.59 13.37 -8.19
CA PHE A 199 -10.32 13.64 -9.44
C PHE A 199 -11.35 14.76 -9.31
N ALA A 200 -11.95 14.92 -8.13
CA ALA A 200 -12.87 16.03 -7.88
C ALA A 200 -12.17 17.41 -7.89
N ILE A 201 -10.90 17.46 -7.48
CA ILE A 201 -10.12 18.71 -7.39
C ILE A 201 -9.28 18.93 -8.65
N GLY A 202 -8.56 17.90 -9.12
CA GLY A 202 -7.57 17.99 -10.21
C GLY A 202 -8.14 17.73 -11.61
N GLY A 203 -9.41 17.32 -11.71
CA GLY A 203 -10.03 16.94 -12.99
C GLY A 203 -9.65 15.52 -13.44
N MET A 204 -10.10 15.18 -14.66
CA MET A 204 -9.92 13.82 -15.20
C MET A 204 -8.53 13.66 -15.83
N PRO A 205 -7.83 12.55 -15.54
CA PRO A 205 -6.52 12.26 -16.12
C PRO A 205 -6.65 11.75 -17.57
N ASP A 206 -5.50 11.53 -18.23
CA ASP A 206 -5.45 10.80 -19.49
C ASP A 206 -6.05 9.40 -19.32
N VAL A 207 -7.14 9.14 -20.05
CA VAL A 207 -7.94 7.90 -19.91
C VAL A 207 -7.11 6.67 -20.29
N THR A 208 -6.21 6.78 -21.27
CA THR A 208 -5.38 5.66 -21.70
C THR A 208 -4.41 5.24 -20.62
N VAL A 209 -3.66 6.20 -20.05
CA VAL A 209 -2.73 5.95 -18.95
C VAL A 209 -3.47 5.40 -17.73
N TRP A 210 -4.61 6.00 -17.40
CA TRP A 210 -5.45 5.60 -16.27
C TRP A 210 -5.91 4.15 -16.37
N VAL A 211 -6.53 3.77 -17.50
CA VAL A 211 -7.03 2.40 -17.72
C VAL A 211 -5.89 1.38 -17.73
N LEU A 212 -4.77 1.68 -18.41
CA LEU A 212 -3.62 0.78 -18.44
C LEU A 212 -3.04 0.54 -17.04
N CYS A 213 -2.88 1.58 -16.23
CA CYS A 213 -2.41 1.44 -14.85
C CYS A 213 -3.35 0.57 -14.02
N ILE A 214 -4.67 0.79 -14.10
CA ILE A 214 -5.66 -0.03 -13.39
C ILE A 214 -5.55 -1.50 -13.80
N VAL A 215 -5.55 -1.79 -15.10
CA VAL A 215 -5.53 -3.16 -15.63
C VAL A 215 -4.26 -3.90 -15.20
N PHE A 216 -3.09 -3.30 -15.42
CA PHE A 216 -1.83 -3.96 -15.07
C PHE A 216 -1.67 -4.13 -13.57
N THR A 217 -2.02 -3.12 -12.76
CA THR A 217 -1.94 -3.23 -11.30
C THR A 217 -2.88 -4.31 -10.77
N PHE A 218 -4.11 -4.36 -11.28
CA PHE A 218 -5.10 -5.37 -10.89
C PHE A 218 -4.60 -6.80 -11.18
N ILE A 219 -4.08 -7.04 -12.39
CA ILE A 219 -3.59 -8.37 -12.79
C ILE A 219 -2.46 -8.82 -11.87
N TRP A 220 -1.45 -7.98 -11.68
CA TRP A 220 -0.29 -8.32 -10.87
C TRP A 220 -0.59 -8.43 -9.38
N ALA A 221 -1.50 -7.59 -8.85
CA ALA A 221 -1.98 -7.70 -7.47
C ALA A 221 -2.70 -9.02 -7.21
N ARG A 222 -3.55 -9.46 -8.15
CA ARG A 222 -4.23 -10.76 -8.07
C ARG A 222 -3.23 -11.91 -8.11
N ILE A 223 -2.27 -11.90 -9.03
CA ILE A 223 -1.23 -12.93 -9.13
C ILE A 223 -0.44 -13.00 -7.82
N ALA A 224 0.00 -11.85 -7.32
CA ALA A 224 0.76 -11.75 -6.06
C ALA A 224 -0.05 -12.27 -4.86
N ALA A 225 -1.30 -11.85 -4.72
CA ALA A 225 -2.17 -12.27 -3.62
C ALA A 225 -2.46 -13.79 -3.64
N VAL A 226 -2.69 -14.39 -4.83
CA VAL A 226 -2.88 -15.83 -4.97
C VAL A 226 -1.62 -16.59 -4.57
N PHE A 227 -0.46 -16.15 -5.06
CA PHE A 227 0.83 -16.77 -4.71
C PHE A 227 1.10 -16.64 -3.20
N ALA A 228 0.93 -15.46 -2.64
CA ALA A 228 1.16 -15.17 -1.22
C ALA A 228 0.32 -16.10 -0.30
N ASN A 229 -0.94 -16.33 -0.67
CA ASN A 229 -1.80 -17.21 0.12
C ASN A 229 -1.42 -18.68 0.04
N ARG A 230 -0.80 -19.13 -1.06
CA ARG A 230 -0.31 -20.51 -1.24
C ARG A 230 1.09 -20.73 -0.66
N ALA A 231 1.90 -19.69 -0.55
CA ALA A 231 3.27 -19.76 -0.08
C ALA A 231 3.35 -20.13 1.42
N SER A 232 4.46 -20.79 1.80
CA SER A 232 4.80 -20.97 3.21
C SER A 232 5.13 -19.63 3.87
N ALA A 233 5.05 -19.52 5.21
CA ALA A 233 5.40 -18.31 5.94
C ALA A 233 6.83 -17.84 5.61
N LYS A 234 7.79 -18.76 5.52
CA LYS A 234 9.19 -18.46 5.18
C LYS A 234 9.33 -17.91 3.76
N THR A 235 8.68 -18.55 2.77
CA THR A 235 8.68 -18.11 1.37
C THR A 235 8.02 -16.74 1.22
N LEU A 236 6.89 -16.53 1.89
CA LEU A 236 6.19 -15.26 1.85
C LEU A 236 7.03 -14.12 2.43
N ASN A 237 7.61 -14.30 3.62
CA ASN A 237 8.51 -13.30 4.22
C ASN A 237 9.65 -12.92 3.27
N ARG A 238 10.29 -13.94 2.67
CA ARG A 238 11.40 -13.72 1.74
C ARG A 238 10.95 -13.01 0.48
N ALA A 239 9.84 -13.43 -0.13
CA ALA A 239 9.29 -12.80 -1.33
C ALA A 239 8.88 -11.34 -1.06
N THR A 240 8.15 -11.10 0.03
CA THR A 240 7.76 -9.74 0.47
C THR A 240 9.00 -8.88 0.70
N GLY A 241 10.00 -9.39 1.41
CA GLY A 241 11.23 -8.65 1.70
C GLY A 241 12.01 -8.29 0.43
N VAL A 242 12.21 -9.25 -0.47
CA VAL A 242 12.93 -9.03 -1.75
C VAL A 242 12.19 -8.00 -2.62
N ILE A 243 10.86 -8.14 -2.77
CA ILE A 243 10.06 -7.21 -3.55
C ILE A 243 10.14 -5.80 -2.97
N LEU A 244 10.02 -5.63 -1.66
CA LEU A 244 10.11 -4.32 -1.01
C LEU A 244 11.50 -3.68 -1.14
N VAL A 245 12.57 -4.48 -1.05
CA VAL A 245 13.95 -3.97 -1.26
C VAL A 245 14.12 -3.51 -2.70
N ILE A 246 13.71 -4.32 -3.68
CA ILE A 246 13.80 -3.95 -5.11
C ILE A 246 12.98 -2.68 -5.38
N LEU A 247 11.73 -2.63 -4.93
CA LEU A 247 10.88 -1.45 -5.11
C LEU A 247 11.45 -0.22 -4.41
N GLY A 248 11.98 -0.37 -3.21
CA GLY A 248 12.65 0.71 -2.49
C GLY A 248 13.84 1.27 -3.25
N ILE A 249 14.70 0.41 -3.80
CA ILE A 249 15.86 0.83 -4.61
C ILE A 249 15.41 1.51 -5.91
N VAL A 250 14.44 0.93 -6.62
CA VAL A 250 13.92 1.46 -7.88
C VAL A 250 13.29 2.84 -7.68
N VAL A 251 12.45 2.98 -6.66
CA VAL A 251 11.77 4.28 -6.38
C VAL A 251 12.76 5.33 -5.87
N MET A 252 13.76 4.94 -5.04
CA MET A 252 14.87 5.86 -4.69
C MET A 252 15.62 6.32 -5.94
N GLY A 253 15.94 5.40 -6.86
CA GLY A 253 16.58 5.75 -8.11
C GLY A 253 15.79 6.79 -8.92
N PHE A 254 14.47 6.66 -9.00
CA PHE A 254 13.61 7.64 -9.68
C PHE A 254 13.61 9.02 -8.99
N GLN A 255 13.66 9.06 -7.65
CA GLN A 255 13.73 10.33 -6.92
C GLN A 255 15.04 11.09 -7.12
N PHE A 256 16.13 10.40 -7.48
CA PHE A 256 17.40 11.04 -7.84
C PHE A 256 17.47 11.48 -9.30
N LEU A 257 16.57 10.97 -10.17
CA LEU A 257 16.52 11.31 -11.59
C LEU A 257 15.50 12.40 -11.91
N ALA A 258 14.56 12.66 -11.00
CA ALA A 258 13.52 13.69 -11.07
C ALA A 258 13.97 14.98 -10.39
#